data_2c3413f77cae3a519df3123c994600a9
#
_entry.id   2c3413f77cae3a519df3123c994600a9
#
_cell.length_a   1.000
_cell.length_b   1.000
_cell.length_c   1.000
_cell.angle_alpha   90.00
_cell.angle_beta   90.00
_cell.angle_gamma   90.00
#
_symmetry.space_group_name_H-M   'P 1'
#
loop_
_entity.id
_entity.type
_entity.pdbx_description
1 polymer ?
#
loop_
_entity_poly.entity_id
_entity_poly.type
_entity_poly.pdbx_seq_one_letter_code
_entity_poly.pdbx_strand_id
1 'polypeptide(L)'
;MAFSLKGLFYRIFIDPLINGLRRRVAAMITENEKVIDVACGTGALSMRIAATAGQVTGIDLSEDMIVTARRLSGRKPELRVSFELLDATDLSCYADGSFDTAVSTLAMHQFDPETVLKVLGEMKRVAKRLIIADYNCPMRPGPAKWLSVAIERAAAGDHYRNFRQYMTLGGLEKLASDAGLQITSREERGEGVFLVTVMRIDE
;
A
#
# COMPACT_ATOMS: atom_id res chain seq x y z
N MET A 1 4.84 -24.65 -13.42
CA MET A 1 5.53 -23.79 -12.43
C MET A 1 4.63 -23.68 -11.21
N ALA A 2 5.03 -24.28 -10.11
CA ALA A 2 4.26 -24.33 -8.89
C ALA A 2 4.25 -22.94 -8.23
N PHE A 3 3.07 -22.40 -7.96
CA PHE A 3 2.95 -21.26 -7.05
C PHE A 3 3.47 -21.72 -5.67
N SER A 4 4.28 -20.88 -5.01
CA SER A 4 4.60 -21.10 -3.61
C SER A 4 3.29 -21.30 -2.84
N LEU A 5 3.26 -22.27 -1.91
CA LEU A 5 2.07 -22.56 -1.10
C LEU A 5 1.56 -21.28 -0.39
N LYS A 6 2.48 -20.39 0.02
CA LYS A 6 2.19 -19.06 0.57
C LYS A 6 1.50 -18.15 -0.43
N GLY A 7 1.94 -18.13 -1.69
CA GLY A 7 1.32 -17.31 -2.73
C GLY A 7 -0.07 -17.78 -3.12
N LEU A 8 -0.33 -19.09 -3.09
CA LEU A 8 -1.65 -19.66 -3.33
C LEU A 8 -2.62 -19.33 -2.19
N PHE A 9 -2.18 -19.45 -0.93
CA PHE A 9 -2.96 -19.08 0.25
C PHE A 9 -3.33 -17.59 0.24
N TYR A 10 -2.36 -16.73 -0.04
CA TYR A 10 -2.56 -15.29 -0.15
C TYR A 10 -3.62 -14.95 -1.22
N ARG A 11 -3.51 -15.57 -2.40
CA ARG A 11 -4.43 -15.34 -3.52
C ARG A 11 -5.85 -15.85 -3.26
N ILE A 12 -6.01 -16.97 -2.55
CA ILE A 12 -7.35 -17.56 -2.33
C ILE A 12 -8.07 -16.90 -1.16
N PHE A 13 -7.38 -16.57 -0.09
CA PHE A 13 -7.99 -16.10 1.16
C PHE A 13 -7.83 -14.61 1.41
N ILE A 14 -6.69 -14.02 1.05
CA ILE A 14 -6.37 -12.64 1.39
C ILE A 14 -6.78 -11.69 0.26
N ASP A 15 -6.50 -12.03 -0.98
CA ASP A 15 -6.86 -11.18 -2.13
C ASP A 15 -8.37 -10.85 -2.22
N PRO A 16 -9.32 -11.77 -1.98
CA PRO A 16 -10.74 -11.42 -1.93
C PRO A 16 -11.08 -10.44 -0.81
N LEU A 17 -10.48 -10.63 0.37
CA LEU A 17 -10.72 -9.79 1.55
C LEU A 17 -10.28 -8.34 1.30
N ILE A 18 -9.10 -8.15 0.71
CA ILE A 18 -8.52 -6.83 0.43
C ILE A 18 -8.96 -6.23 -0.90
N ASN A 19 -9.69 -6.99 -1.74
CA ASN A 19 -10.14 -6.49 -3.04
C ASN A 19 -11.12 -5.30 -2.92
N GLY A 20 -11.93 -5.26 -1.87
CA GLY A 20 -12.78 -4.13 -1.53
C GLY A 20 -11.96 -2.86 -1.20
N LEU A 21 -10.88 -3.03 -0.46
CA LEU A 21 -9.95 -1.95 -0.11
C LEU A 21 -9.25 -1.39 -1.35
N ARG A 22 -8.69 -2.28 -2.19
CA ARG A 22 -8.05 -1.90 -3.46
C ARG A 22 -9.02 -1.18 -4.40
N ARG A 23 -10.29 -1.63 -4.48
CA ARG A 23 -11.33 -0.94 -5.27
C ARG A 23 -11.57 0.47 -4.76
N ARG A 24 -11.61 0.64 -3.44
CA ARG A 24 -11.83 1.96 -2.85
C ARG A 24 -10.69 2.92 -3.13
N VAL A 25 -9.44 2.48 -2.94
CA VAL A 25 -8.25 3.29 -3.24
C VAL A 25 -8.24 3.67 -4.73
N ALA A 26 -8.45 2.71 -5.62
CA ALA A 26 -8.49 2.99 -7.07
C ALA A 26 -9.60 3.99 -7.46
N ALA A 27 -10.76 3.94 -6.81
CA ALA A 27 -11.87 4.87 -7.06
C ALA A 27 -11.58 6.32 -6.60
N MET A 28 -10.49 6.55 -5.87
CA MET A 28 -10.05 7.89 -5.45
C MET A 28 -9.07 8.52 -6.43
N ILE A 29 -8.64 7.78 -7.45
CA ILE A 29 -7.74 8.26 -8.49
C ILE A 29 -8.60 8.80 -9.64
N THR A 30 -8.22 9.98 -10.12
CA THR A 30 -8.88 10.64 -11.25
C THR A 30 -8.16 10.35 -12.58
N GLU A 31 -8.82 10.66 -13.68
CA GLU A 31 -8.24 10.49 -15.00
C GLU A 31 -6.97 11.33 -15.18
N ASN A 32 -6.02 10.78 -15.95
CA ASN A 32 -4.75 11.41 -16.30
C ASN A 32 -3.75 11.64 -15.14
N GLU A 33 -4.04 11.21 -13.91
CA GLU A 33 -3.06 11.30 -12.84
C GLU A 33 -1.83 10.41 -13.11
N LYS A 34 -0.65 10.92 -12.72
CA LYS A 34 0.56 10.12 -12.57
C LYS A 34 0.60 9.56 -11.16
N VAL A 35 0.58 8.25 -11.02
CA VAL A 35 0.49 7.57 -9.72
C VAL A 35 1.72 6.71 -9.48
N ILE A 36 2.28 6.78 -8.27
CA ILE A 36 3.24 5.80 -7.76
C ILE A 36 2.56 4.89 -6.72
N ASP A 37 2.67 3.58 -6.89
CA ASP A 37 2.15 2.55 -5.96
C ASP A 37 3.34 1.95 -5.19
N VAL A 38 3.48 2.33 -3.93
CA VAL A 38 4.62 2.03 -3.07
C VAL A 38 4.36 0.73 -2.31
N ALA A 39 5.31 -0.21 -2.38
CA ALA A 39 5.18 -1.59 -1.94
C ALA A 39 4.01 -2.29 -2.65
N CYS A 40 4.03 -2.24 -4.00
CA CYS A 40 2.92 -2.63 -4.86
C CYS A 40 2.65 -4.15 -4.88
N GLY A 41 3.55 -4.97 -4.35
CA GLY A 41 3.48 -6.42 -4.38
C GLY A 41 3.33 -6.96 -5.81
N THR A 42 2.31 -7.76 -6.05
CA THR A 42 2.01 -8.35 -7.38
C THR A 42 1.38 -7.36 -8.36
N GLY A 43 1.30 -6.06 -8.03
CA GLY A 43 0.75 -5.01 -8.88
C GLY A 43 -0.77 -5.02 -9.04
N ALA A 44 -1.50 -5.70 -8.15
CA ALA A 44 -2.96 -5.82 -8.29
C ALA A 44 -3.69 -4.48 -8.16
N LEU A 45 -3.23 -3.60 -7.26
CA LEU A 45 -3.74 -2.23 -7.14
C LEU A 45 -3.27 -1.37 -8.31
N SER A 46 -1.97 -1.40 -8.63
CA SER A 46 -1.39 -0.63 -9.75
C SER A 46 -2.13 -0.86 -11.06
N MET A 47 -2.38 -2.15 -11.43
CA MET A 47 -3.13 -2.49 -12.64
C MET A 47 -4.59 -2.03 -12.59
N ARG A 48 -5.20 -1.98 -11.41
CA ARG A 48 -6.56 -1.46 -11.25
C ARG A 48 -6.60 0.05 -11.43
N ILE A 49 -5.65 0.77 -10.85
CA ILE A 49 -5.50 2.22 -10.98
C ILE A 49 -5.23 2.59 -12.45
N ALA A 50 -4.38 1.84 -13.13
CA ALA A 50 -4.01 2.08 -14.53
C ALA A 50 -5.19 1.99 -15.53
N ALA A 51 -6.33 1.45 -15.10
CA ALA A 51 -7.56 1.47 -15.91
C ALA A 51 -8.19 2.88 -15.98
N THR A 52 -7.82 3.80 -15.08
CA THR A 52 -8.35 5.18 -15.00
C THR A 52 -7.23 6.22 -15.09
N ALA A 53 -6.11 5.99 -14.42
CA ALA A 53 -4.97 6.92 -14.36
C ALA A 53 -4.27 7.10 -15.72
N GLY A 54 -3.56 8.21 -15.87
CA GLY A 54 -2.74 8.48 -17.06
C GLY A 54 -1.50 7.59 -17.12
N GLN A 55 -0.84 7.38 -16.00
CA GLN A 55 0.34 6.53 -15.87
C GLN A 55 0.48 6.01 -14.43
N VAL A 56 0.88 4.76 -14.27
CA VAL A 56 1.15 4.16 -12.95
C VAL A 56 2.55 3.55 -12.92
N THR A 57 3.30 3.84 -11.87
CA THR A 57 4.57 3.17 -11.56
C THR A 57 4.39 2.42 -10.25
N GLY A 58 4.48 1.09 -10.28
CA GLY A 58 4.50 0.26 -9.08
C GLY A 58 5.94 -0.04 -8.66
N ILE A 59 6.27 0.14 -7.41
CA ILE A 59 7.59 -0.19 -6.86
C ILE A 59 7.47 -1.19 -5.72
N ASP A 60 8.42 -2.10 -5.63
CA ASP A 60 8.53 -3.08 -4.54
C ASP A 60 9.98 -3.49 -4.36
N LEU A 61 10.38 -3.83 -3.13
CA LEU A 61 11.73 -4.31 -2.82
C LEU A 61 11.90 -5.80 -3.16
N SER A 62 10.82 -6.54 -3.35
CA SER A 62 10.82 -7.97 -3.66
C SER A 62 10.90 -8.22 -5.16
N GLU A 63 12.00 -8.79 -5.62
CA GLU A 63 12.18 -9.19 -7.01
C GLU A 63 11.09 -10.16 -7.49
N ASP A 64 10.69 -11.13 -6.66
CA ASP A 64 9.62 -12.09 -6.97
C ASP A 64 8.27 -11.40 -7.22
N MET A 65 7.97 -10.36 -6.43
CA MET A 65 6.75 -9.56 -6.59
C MET A 65 6.80 -8.78 -7.90
N ILE A 66 7.91 -8.11 -8.20
CA ILE A 66 8.08 -7.33 -9.44
C ILE A 66 8.04 -8.23 -10.68
N VAL A 67 8.70 -9.39 -10.67
CA VAL A 67 8.63 -10.37 -11.76
C VAL A 67 7.18 -10.82 -11.98
N THR A 68 6.45 -11.08 -10.89
CA THR A 68 5.04 -11.46 -10.96
C THR A 68 4.18 -10.32 -11.51
N ALA A 69 4.38 -9.10 -11.03
CA ALA A 69 3.64 -7.91 -11.48
C ALA A 69 3.85 -7.65 -12.98
N ARG A 70 5.10 -7.68 -13.45
CA ARG A 70 5.45 -7.53 -14.87
C ARG A 70 4.80 -8.63 -15.73
N ARG A 71 4.81 -9.88 -15.28
CA ARG A 71 4.15 -10.98 -15.99
C ARG A 71 2.64 -10.80 -16.09
N LEU A 72 2.00 -10.30 -15.02
CA LEU A 72 0.55 -10.09 -15.00
C LEU A 72 0.15 -8.89 -15.88
N SER A 73 0.88 -7.80 -15.82
CA SER A 73 0.63 -6.60 -16.65
C SER A 73 0.90 -6.85 -18.14
N GLY A 74 1.89 -7.69 -18.48
CA GLY A 74 2.17 -8.08 -19.86
C GLY A 74 1.00 -8.80 -20.58
N ARG A 75 -0.02 -9.23 -19.83
CA ARG A 75 -1.28 -9.76 -20.38
C ARG A 75 -2.33 -8.66 -20.66
N LYS A 76 -2.02 -7.41 -20.35
CA LYS A 76 -2.88 -6.24 -20.46
C LYS A 76 -2.09 -5.05 -21.02
N PRO A 77 -1.60 -5.15 -22.26
CA PRO A 77 -0.70 -4.16 -22.86
C PRO A 77 -1.36 -2.78 -23.02
N GLU A 78 -2.68 -2.71 -22.93
CA GLU A 78 -3.44 -1.47 -22.94
C GLU A 78 -3.26 -0.62 -21.68
N LEU A 79 -2.84 -1.21 -20.57
CA LEU A 79 -2.63 -0.50 -19.31
C LEU A 79 -1.28 0.22 -19.31
N ARG A 80 -1.30 1.50 -19.00
CA ARG A 80 -0.09 2.33 -18.83
C ARG A 80 0.49 2.12 -17.42
N VAL A 81 1.06 0.94 -17.18
CA VAL A 81 1.66 0.57 -15.89
C VAL A 81 3.06 0.00 -16.09
N SER A 82 4.01 0.47 -15.30
CA SER A 82 5.37 -0.07 -15.18
C SER A 82 5.63 -0.57 -13.75
N PHE A 83 6.61 -1.49 -13.62
CA PHE A 83 6.99 -2.02 -12.32
C PHE A 83 8.51 -1.99 -12.17
N GLU A 84 9.00 -1.50 -11.04
CA GLU A 84 10.41 -1.29 -10.77
C GLU A 84 10.81 -1.93 -9.44
N LEU A 85 11.96 -2.59 -9.43
CA LEU A 85 12.57 -3.10 -8.21
C LEU A 85 13.29 -1.92 -7.53
N LEU A 86 12.71 -1.37 -6.46
CA LEU A 86 13.20 -0.17 -5.82
C LEU A 86 12.89 -0.18 -4.32
N ASP A 87 13.82 0.36 -3.53
CA ASP A 87 13.63 0.59 -2.11
C ASP A 87 12.80 1.87 -1.89
N ALA A 88 11.66 1.74 -1.22
CA ALA A 88 10.78 2.86 -0.94
C ALA A 88 11.35 3.89 0.06
N THR A 89 12.46 3.57 0.72
CA THR A 89 13.20 4.49 1.60
C THR A 89 14.14 5.44 0.85
N ASP A 90 14.35 5.19 -0.46
CA ASP A 90 15.17 6.01 -1.35
C ASP A 90 14.54 6.08 -2.74
N LEU A 91 13.76 7.12 -2.99
CA LEU A 91 13.16 7.42 -4.28
C LEU A 91 13.92 8.55 -5.01
N SER A 92 15.21 8.73 -4.76
CA SER A 92 16.04 9.80 -5.34
C SER A 92 16.11 9.78 -6.87
N CYS A 93 15.78 8.65 -7.51
CA CYS A 93 15.62 8.54 -8.96
C CYS A 93 14.41 9.33 -9.51
N TYR A 94 13.48 9.77 -8.64
CA TYR A 94 12.33 10.61 -8.99
C TYR A 94 12.51 12.02 -8.42
N ALA A 95 12.22 13.03 -9.24
CA ALA A 95 12.21 14.41 -8.81
C ALA A 95 11.05 14.71 -7.85
N ASP A 96 11.18 15.76 -7.05
CA ASP A 96 10.15 16.24 -6.16
C ASP A 96 8.86 16.55 -6.96
N GLY A 97 7.71 16.12 -6.43
CA GLY A 97 6.40 16.36 -7.04
C GLY A 97 6.20 15.73 -8.41
N SER A 98 7.00 14.71 -8.79
CA SER A 98 6.92 14.06 -10.12
C SER A 98 5.67 13.21 -10.31
N PHE A 99 4.93 12.92 -9.23
CA PHE A 99 3.65 12.23 -9.22
C PHE A 99 2.53 13.10 -8.67
N ASP A 100 1.32 12.91 -9.16
CA ASP A 100 0.14 13.57 -8.61
C ASP A 100 -0.32 12.88 -7.31
N THR A 101 -0.22 11.54 -7.27
CA THR A 101 -0.62 10.74 -6.10
C THR A 101 0.37 9.61 -5.84
N ALA A 102 0.78 9.46 -4.58
CA ALA A 102 1.43 8.25 -4.08
C ALA A 102 0.41 7.40 -3.32
N VAL A 103 0.34 6.12 -3.64
CA VAL A 103 -0.54 5.16 -2.94
C VAL A 103 0.27 4.07 -2.27
N SER A 104 -0.26 3.53 -1.18
CA SER A 104 0.26 2.29 -0.57
C SER A 104 -0.88 1.53 0.10
N THR A 105 -0.87 0.21 0.01
CA THR A 105 -1.95 -0.62 0.57
C THR A 105 -1.40 -1.82 1.32
N LEU A 106 -1.68 -1.90 2.62
CA LEU A 106 -1.30 -2.97 3.52
C LEU A 106 0.22 -3.25 3.54
N ALA A 107 1.00 -2.17 3.62
CA ALA A 107 2.45 -2.25 3.66
C ALA A 107 3.06 -1.61 4.92
N MET A 108 2.49 -0.50 5.42
CA MET A 108 3.11 0.27 6.51
C MET A 108 3.25 -0.54 7.80
N HIS A 109 2.28 -1.39 8.12
CA HIS A 109 2.33 -2.27 9.30
C HIS A 109 3.42 -3.36 9.22
N GLN A 110 4.03 -3.56 8.04
CA GLN A 110 5.08 -4.57 7.83
C GLN A 110 6.47 -4.02 8.12
N PHE A 111 6.62 -2.70 8.14
CA PHE A 111 7.89 -2.03 8.38
C PHE A 111 8.04 -1.65 9.86
N ASP A 112 9.27 -1.52 10.32
CA ASP A 112 9.55 -0.86 11.59
C ASP A 112 9.24 0.66 11.48
N PRO A 113 9.00 1.36 12.61
CA PRO A 113 8.55 2.75 12.57
C PRO A 113 9.55 3.71 11.90
N GLU A 114 10.85 3.48 12.03
CA GLU A 114 11.86 4.33 11.41
C GLU A 114 11.79 4.19 9.88
N THR A 115 11.66 2.97 9.39
CA THR A 115 11.45 2.68 7.95
C THR A 115 10.16 3.33 7.46
N VAL A 116 9.04 3.24 8.22
CA VAL A 116 7.78 3.91 7.83
C VAL A 116 7.98 5.41 7.67
N LEU A 117 8.67 6.07 8.59
CA LEU A 117 8.90 7.53 8.51
C LEU A 117 9.74 7.91 7.29
N LYS A 118 10.76 7.11 6.93
CA LYS A 118 11.54 7.30 5.70
C LYS A 118 10.67 7.15 4.45
N VAL A 119 9.87 6.08 4.38
CA VAL A 119 8.94 5.83 3.26
C VAL A 119 7.93 6.96 3.12
N LEU A 120 7.30 7.40 4.22
CA LEU A 120 6.36 8.52 4.20
C LEU A 120 7.03 9.82 3.77
N GLY A 121 8.29 10.06 4.18
CA GLY A 121 9.10 11.20 3.76
C GLY A 121 9.35 11.21 2.26
N GLU A 122 9.75 10.08 1.68
CA GLU A 122 9.95 9.94 0.24
C GLU A 122 8.63 10.04 -0.54
N MET A 123 7.56 9.39 -0.07
CA MET A 123 6.23 9.54 -0.68
C MET A 123 5.77 11.01 -0.69
N LYS A 124 5.99 11.73 0.43
CA LYS A 124 5.71 13.17 0.57
C LYS A 124 6.52 14.01 -0.41
N ARG A 125 7.79 13.67 -0.63
CA ARG A 125 8.68 14.40 -1.52
C ARG A 125 8.27 14.23 -2.99
N VAL A 126 7.97 13.00 -3.41
CA VAL A 126 7.75 12.68 -4.83
C VAL A 126 6.32 12.93 -5.32
N ALA A 127 5.33 13.10 -4.42
CA ALA A 127 3.93 13.23 -4.80
C ALA A 127 3.23 14.43 -4.14
N LYS A 128 2.16 14.95 -4.76
CA LYS A 128 1.35 16.08 -4.27
C LYS A 128 0.32 15.66 -3.22
N ARG A 129 -0.10 14.39 -3.20
CA ARG A 129 -0.96 13.79 -2.18
C ARG A 129 -0.65 12.32 -1.96
N LEU A 130 -0.99 11.83 -0.79
CA LEU A 130 -0.86 10.42 -0.44
C LEU A 130 -2.24 9.82 -0.20
N ILE A 131 -2.43 8.57 -0.64
CA ILE A 131 -3.57 7.73 -0.28
C ILE A 131 -3.02 6.44 0.31
N ILE A 132 -3.20 6.24 1.60
CA ILE A 132 -2.68 5.06 2.28
C ILE A 132 -3.83 4.29 2.89
N ALA A 133 -3.87 2.99 2.62
CA ALA A 133 -4.83 2.08 3.20
C ALA A 133 -4.10 0.99 4.00
N ASP A 134 -4.35 0.95 5.31
CA ASP A 134 -3.70 -0.01 6.18
C ASP A 134 -4.63 -0.41 7.34
N TYR A 135 -4.14 -1.18 8.29
CA TYR A 135 -4.91 -1.54 9.47
C TYR A 135 -5.32 -0.32 10.28
N ASN A 136 -6.56 -0.29 10.69
CA ASN A 136 -7.10 0.73 11.59
C ASN A 136 -6.58 0.49 13.02
N CYS A 137 -6.30 1.56 13.74
CA CYS A 137 -5.84 1.48 15.12
C CYS A 137 -6.65 2.47 16.01
N PRO A 138 -7.43 1.94 16.96
CA PRO A 138 -7.69 0.51 17.23
C PRO A 138 -8.63 -0.11 16.20
N MET A 139 -8.41 -1.39 15.86
CA MET A 139 -9.39 -2.16 15.09
C MET A 139 -10.67 -2.35 15.89
N ARG A 140 -11.83 -2.25 15.25
CA ARG A 140 -13.10 -2.58 15.90
C ARG A 140 -13.14 -4.06 16.32
N PRO A 141 -13.65 -4.40 17.51
CA PRO A 141 -13.86 -5.78 17.91
C PRO A 141 -14.80 -6.50 16.94
N GLY A 142 -14.48 -7.73 16.58
CA GLY A 142 -15.32 -8.54 15.69
C GLY A 142 -14.55 -9.66 14.99
N PRO A 143 -15.26 -10.53 14.24
CA PRO A 143 -14.64 -11.67 13.54
C PRO A 143 -13.54 -11.22 12.56
N ALA A 144 -13.76 -10.10 11.85
CA ALA A 144 -12.80 -9.56 10.90
C ALA A 144 -11.46 -9.19 11.57
N LYS A 145 -11.49 -8.59 12.76
CA LYS A 145 -10.28 -8.31 13.55
C LYS A 145 -9.54 -9.60 13.93
N TRP A 146 -10.26 -10.60 14.42
CA TRP A 146 -9.63 -11.86 14.85
C TRP A 146 -8.97 -12.56 13.67
N LEU A 147 -9.65 -12.57 12.51
CA LEU A 147 -9.09 -13.13 11.28
C LEU A 147 -7.82 -12.39 10.85
N SER A 148 -7.85 -11.07 10.83
CA SER A 148 -6.68 -10.25 10.47
C SER A 148 -5.50 -10.51 11.40
N VAL A 149 -5.71 -10.48 12.72
CA VAL A 149 -4.65 -10.77 13.69
C VAL A 149 -4.11 -12.20 13.53
N ALA A 150 -4.97 -13.18 13.21
CA ALA A 150 -4.53 -14.56 12.97
C ALA A 150 -3.66 -14.66 11.71
N ILE A 151 -4.00 -13.94 10.64
CA ILE A 151 -3.22 -13.87 9.39
C ILE A 151 -1.84 -13.28 9.68
N GLU A 152 -1.79 -12.11 10.36
CA GLU A 152 -0.53 -11.45 10.71
C GLU A 152 0.34 -12.33 11.62
N ARG A 153 -0.28 -13.00 12.60
CA ARG A 153 0.44 -13.94 13.45
C ARG A 153 1.01 -15.15 12.70
N ALA A 154 0.30 -15.61 11.67
CA ALA A 154 0.77 -16.73 10.82
C ALA A 154 1.93 -16.33 9.90
N ALA A 155 2.07 -15.04 9.57
CA ALA A 155 3.22 -14.51 8.84
C ALA A 155 4.52 -14.64 9.66
N ALA A 156 4.42 -14.62 10.99
CA ALA A 156 5.51 -14.83 11.96
C ALA A 156 6.70 -13.85 11.83
N GLY A 157 7.75 -14.05 12.64
CA GLY A 157 9.01 -13.31 12.55
C GLY A 157 8.86 -11.80 12.70
N ASP A 158 9.67 -11.09 11.93
CA ASP A 158 9.72 -9.62 11.95
C ASP A 158 8.42 -8.97 11.49
N HIS A 159 7.71 -9.61 10.57
CA HIS A 159 6.42 -9.14 10.08
C HIS A 159 5.40 -8.98 11.22
N TYR A 160 5.19 -10.02 12.03
CA TYR A 160 4.27 -9.95 13.16
C TYR A 160 4.74 -9.01 14.27
N ARG A 161 6.07 -8.91 14.48
CA ARG A 161 6.65 -7.95 15.43
C ARG A 161 6.33 -6.52 15.01
N ASN A 162 6.56 -6.18 13.75
CA ASN A 162 6.31 -4.85 13.18
C ASN A 162 4.82 -4.51 13.21
N PHE A 163 3.94 -5.46 12.83
CA PHE A 163 2.49 -5.30 12.96
C PHE A 163 2.08 -4.95 14.40
N ARG A 164 2.60 -5.68 15.38
CA ARG A 164 2.31 -5.39 16.81
C ARG A 164 2.81 -4.00 17.20
N GLN A 165 3.98 -3.62 16.77
CA GLN A 165 4.56 -2.31 17.06
C GLN A 165 3.73 -1.20 16.43
N TYR A 166 3.35 -1.35 15.15
CA TYR A 166 2.43 -0.46 14.46
C TYR A 166 1.12 -0.26 15.24
N MET A 167 0.49 -1.34 15.69
CA MET A 167 -0.74 -1.28 16.48
C MET A 167 -0.54 -0.62 17.85
N THR A 168 0.59 -0.84 18.51
CA THR A 168 0.90 -0.26 19.83
C THR A 168 1.18 1.24 19.74
N LEU A 169 1.80 1.69 18.65
CA LEU A 169 2.12 3.11 18.43
C LEU A 169 0.90 3.95 18.05
N GLY A 170 -0.23 3.35 17.67
CA GLY A 170 -1.42 4.08 17.24
C GLY A 170 -1.64 4.09 15.73
N GLY A 171 -0.94 3.20 15.02
CA GLY A 171 -1.15 2.95 13.59
C GLY A 171 -0.78 4.10 12.68
N LEU A 172 -1.45 4.13 11.53
CA LEU A 172 -1.15 5.09 10.47
C LEU A 172 -1.34 6.55 10.89
N GLU A 173 -2.34 6.85 11.72
CA GLU A 173 -2.63 8.23 12.14
C GLU A 173 -1.47 8.82 12.94
N LYS A 174 -0.89 8.05 13.86
CA LYS A 174 0.28 8.48 14.64
C LYS A 174 1.51 8.65 13.75
N LEU A 175 1.78 7.68 12.89
CA LEU A 175 2.93 7.70 11.98
C LEU A 175 2.85 8.85 10.96
N ALA A 176 1.65 9.15 10.44
CA ALA A 176 1.42 10.31 9.59
C ALA A 176 1.70 11.63 10.33
N SER A 177 1.22 11.74 11.58
CA SER A 177 1.51 12.91 12.43
C SER A 177 3.01 13.08 12.68
N ASP A 178 3.73 11.99 12.96
CA ASP A 178 5.18 12.02 13.18
C ASP A 178 5.97 12.39 11.90
N ALA A 179 5.44 12.03 10.74
CA ALA A 179 5.99 12.43 9.43
C ALA A 179 5.59 13.87 9.01
N GLY A 180 4.84 14.60 9.84
CA GLY A 180 4.35 15.94 9.52
C GLY A 180 3.36 15.95 8.35
N LEU A 181 2.51 14.92 8.26
CA LEU A 181 1.47 14.78 7.24
C LEU A 181 0.09 15.07 7.85
N GLN A 182 -0.71 15.91 7.17
CA GLN A 182 -2.08 16.18 7.54
C GLN A 182 -3.05 15.19 6.88
N ILE A 183 -3.83 14.45 7.67
CA ILE A 183 -4.92 13.61 7.17
C ILE A 183 -6.12 14.50 6.87
N THR A 184 -6.48 14.62 5.60
CA THR A 184 -7.62 15.43 5.12
C THR A 184 -8.89 14.60 4.94
N SER A 185 -8.77 13.28 4.83
CA SER A 185 -9.90 12.36 4.77
C SER A 185 -9.55 11.05 5.46
N ARG A 186 -10.53 10.50 6.16
CA ARG A 186 -10.43 9.25 6.93
C ARG A 186 -11.67 8.40 6.69
N GLU A 187 -11.47 7.15 6.29
CA GLU A 187 -12.56 6.23 6.01
C GLU A 187 -12.27 4.83 6.52
N GLU A 188 -13.12 4.31 7.41
CA GLU A 188 -13.02 2.94 7.90
C GLU A 188 -13.64 1.95 6.90
N ARG A 189 -13.00 0.80 6.74
CA ARG A 189 -13.40 -0.30 5.86
C ARG A 189 -13.29 -1.65 6.57
N GLY A 190 -13.94 -2.68 6.00
CA GLY A 190 -13.85 -4.04 6.54
C GLY A 190 -14.28 -4.11 8.00
N GLU A 191 -15.49 -3.60 8.32
CA GLU A 191 -16.02 -3.59 9.70
C GLU A 191 -15.11 -2.82 10.69
N GLY A 192 -14.37 -1.81 10.21
CA GLY A 192 -13.48 -1.00 11.04
C GLY A 192 -12.10 -1.62 11.28
N VAL A 193 -11.73 -2.65 10.52
CA VAL A 193 -10.39 -3.28 10.56
C VAL A 193 -9.37 -2.49 9.76
N PHE A 194 -9.79 -1.89 8.66
CA PHE A 194 -8.92 -1.10 7.79
C PHE A 194 -9.27 0.37 7.85
N LEU A 195 -8.27 1.20 7.63
CA LEU A 195 -8.36 2.65 7.51
C LEU A 195 -7.82 3.07 6.16
N VAL A 196 -8.59 3.84 5.40
CA VAL A 196 -8.15 4.55 4.20
C VAL A 196 -8.00 6.02 4.54
N THR A 197 -6.83 6.57 4.32
CA THR A 197 -6.54 7.99 4.56
C THR A 197 -6.14 8.69 3.28
N VAL A 198 -6.51 9.95 3.16
CA VAL A 198 -5.96 10.89 2.19
C VAL A 198 -5.19 11.95 2.95
N MET A 199 -3.98 12.20 2.53
CA MET A 199 -3.11 13.23 3.10
C MET A 199 -2.74 14.20 1.99
N ARG A 200 -2.78 15.49 2.27
CA ARG A 200 -2.25 16.53 1.40
C ARG A 200 -0.90 16.98 1.90
N ILE A 201 -0.09 17.39 0.97
CA ILE A 201 1.20 18.00 1.24
C ILE A 201 0.96 19.50 1.10
N ASP A 202 1.10 20.23 2.21
CA ASP A 202 1.06 21.70 2.17
C ASP A 202 2.29 22.17 1.39
N GLU A 203 2.05 23.08 0.42
CA GLU A 203 3.08 23.72 -0.39
C GLU A 203 3.97 24.64 0.48
#